data_6b77d8d3291c1186dd7ecef037822911
#
_entry.id   6b77d8d3291c1186dd7ecef037822911
#
_cell.length_a   1.000
_cell.length_b   1.000
_cell.length_c   1.000
_cell.angle_alpha   90.00
_cell.angle_beta   90.00
_cell.angle_gamma   90.00
#
_symmetry.space_group_name_H-M   'P 1'
#
loop_
_entity.id
_entity.type
_entity.pdbx_description
1 polymer ?
#
loop_
_entity_poly.entity_id
_entity_poly.type
_entity_poly.pdbx_seq_one_letter_code
_entity_poly.pdbx_strand_id
1 'polypeptide(L)'
;MSGERTLSARPRPAKEAAPKGKAPSLQDAFLNLLRKEKAPVTVFLVKGVKLQGIVTWFDNFSILLRRDGQSQLVYKHAVSTIMPGQPIDAGQFESQGSNAKQRLLQDVFLGRVRQAEAQVTMFLVNGVMLQGKIAAYDLFCMLLERDGYVQLAYKHAVSTIQPATPVDLSEDWDEDDN
;
A
#
# COMPACT_ATOMS: atom_id res chain seq x y z
N MET A 1 -19.56 -46.17 14.63
CA MET A 1 -19.88 -45.29 15.59
C MET A 1 -18.94 -44.19 16.01
N SER A 2 -17.91 -44.03 15.42
CA SER A 2 -17.07 -42.91 15.70
C SER A 2 -17.45 -41.83 14.73
N GLY A 3 -18.06 -40.82 15.26
CA GLY A 3 -18.21 -39.60 14.50
C GLY A 3 -16.85 -39.13 14.08
N GLU A 4 -16.46 -39.49 12.90
CA GLU A 4 -15.35 -38.81 12.30
C GLU A 4 -15.76 -37.37 12.08
N ARG A 5 -15.51 -36.60 13.09
CA ARG A 5 -15.50 -35.17 12.92
C ARG A 5 -14.28 -34.86 12.12
N THR A 6 -14.43 -34.91 10.85
CA THR A 6 -13.54 -34.16 10.00
C THR A 6 -13.66 -32.73 10.46
N LEU A 7 -12.77 -32.36 11.30
CA LEU A 7 -12.52 -30.95 11.59
C LEU A 7 -11.88 -30.34 10.36
N SER A 8 -12.68 -30.20 9.32
CA SER A 8 -12.37 -29.19 8.34
C SER A 8 -12.84 -27.85 8.92
N ALA A 9 -12.37 -27.54 10.10
CA ALA A 9 -12.31 -26.18 10.47
C ALA A 9 -11.30 -25.53 9.55
N ARG A 10 -11.75 -25.14 8.39
CA ARG A 10 -11.08 -24.06 7.70
C ARG A 10 -10.86 -23.03 8.79
N PRO A 11 -9.61 -22.64 9.07
CA PRO A 11 -9.45 -21.45 9.86
C PRO A 11 -10.30 -20.43 9.13
N ARG A 12 -11.39 -20.02 9.72
CA ARG A 12 -12.04 -18.81 9.26
C ARG A 12 -10.92 -17.83 9.12
N PRO A 13 -10.78 -17.17 7.94
CA PRO A 13 -9.93 -16.03 7.90
C PRO A 13 -10.32 -15.30 9.16
N ALA A 14 -9.39 -15.25 10.08
CA ALA A 14 -9.70 -14.61 11.31
C ALA A 14 -10.36 -13.34 10.87
N LYS A 15 -11.58 -13.13 11.27
CA LYS A 15 -11.99 -11.78 11.48
C LYS A 15 -10.97 -11.31 12.46
N GLU A 16 -9.81 -10.97 11.95
CA GLU A 16 -8.89 -10.26 12.75
C GLU A 16 -9.65 -9.03 13.09
N ALA A 17 -10.20 -9.08 14.26
CA ALA A 17 -10.76 -7.92 14.83
C ALA A 17 -9.63 -6.91 14.74
N ALA A 18 -9.71 -6.04 13.77
CA ALA A 18 -8.94 -4.82 13.76
C ALA A 18 -8.98 -4.35 15.20
N PRO A 19 -7.84 -4.20 15.88
CA PRO A 19 -7.86 -3.82 17.29
C PRO A 19 -8.84 -2.68 17.41
N LYS A 20 -9.83 -2.88 18.28
CA LYS A 20 -10.94 -1.94 18.43
C LYS A 20 -10.37 -0.53 18.54
N GLY A 21 -10.65 0.34 17.58
CA GLY A 21 -10.25 1.73 17.57
C GLY A 21 -9.11 2.12 16.63
N LYS A 22 -8.53 1.19 15.86
CA LYS A 22 -7.56 1.54 14.82
C LYS A 22 -8.15 1.26 13.46
N ALA A 23 -8.20 2.28 12.62
CA ALA A 23 -8.47 2.09 11.21
C ALA A 23 -7.44 1.13 10.61
N PRO A 24 -7.80 0.25 9.67
CA PRO A 24 -6.82 -0.59 9.00
C PRO A 24 -5.77 0.27 8.32
N SER A 25 -4.54 -0.21 8.26
CA SER A 25 -3.48 0.47 7.53
C SER A 25 -3.88 0.65 6.06
N LEU A 26 -3.27 1.62 5.38
CA LEU A 26 -3.50 1.80 3.95
C LEU A 26 -3.29 0.50 3.19
N GLN A 27 -2.21 -0.19 3.49
CA GLN A 27 -1.87 -1.46 2.84
C GLN A 27 -2.96 -2.50 3.03
N ASP A 28 -3.42 -2.68 4.27
CA ASP A 28 -4.44 -3.68 4.57
C ASP A 28 -5.78 -3.31 3.94
N ALA A 29 -6.16 -2.05 3.96
CA ALA A 29 -7.37 -1.58 3.32
C ALA A 29 -7.33 -1.81 1.80
N PHE A 30 -6.20 -1.51 1.18
CA PHE A 30 -6.00 -1.69 -0.25
C PHE A 30 -6.04 -3.17 -0.66
N LEU A 31 -5.26 -4.01 0.01
CA LEU A 31 -5.24 -5.45 -0.27
C LEU A 31 -6.58 -6.11 0.00
N ASN A 32 -7.29 -5.67 1.04
CA ASN A 32 -8.61 -6.20 1.37
C ASN A 32 -9.65 -5.84 0.31
N LEU A 33 -9.59 -4.62 -0.22
CA LEU A 33 -10.46 -4.21 -1.32
C LEU A 33 -10.21 -5.07 -2.56
N LEU A 34 -8.96 -5.27 -2.94
CA LEU A 34 -8.60 -6.10 -4.09
C LEU A 34 -9.07 -7.54 -3.92
N ARG A 35 -8.96 -8.07 -2.71
CA ARG A 35 -9.43 -9.42 -2.39
C ARG A 35 -10.95 -9.53 -2.51
N LYS A 36 -11.69 -8.58 -1.95
CA LYS A 36 -13.15 -8.59 -1.97
C LYS A 36 -13.70 -8.45 -3.37
N GLU A 37 -13.15 -7.56 -4.16
CA GLU A 37 -13.60 -7.30 -5.52
C GLU A 37 -13.06 -8.30 -6.53
N LYS A 38 -12.18 -9.20 -6.11
CA LYS A 38 -11.50 -10.14 -7.01
C LYS A 38 -10.89 -9.43 -8.22
N ALA A 39 -10.32 -8.26 -7.96
CA ALA A 39 -9.75 -7.41 -9.00
C ALA A 39 -8.44 -8.01 -9.52
N PRO A 40 -8.28 -8.15 -10.83
CA PRO A 40 -6.97 -8.54 -11.37
C PRO A 40 -5.92 -7.47 -11.04
N VAL A 41 -4.77 -7.92 -10.60
CA VAL A 41 -3.66 -7.02 -10.25
C VAL A 41 -2.37 -7.45 -10.95
N THR A 42 -1.51 -6.47 -11.18
CA THR A 42 -0.12 -6.70 -11.53
C THR A 42 0.75 -6.37 -10.33
N VAL A 43 1.53 -7.33 -9.88
CA VAL A 43 2.50 -7.14 -8.80
C VAL A 43 3.88 -7.02 -9.42
N PHE A 44 4.51 -5.88 -9.21
CA PHE A 44 5.86 -5.63 -9.70
C PHE A 44 6.86 -5.95 -8.60
N LEU A 45 7.81 -6.81 -8.87
CA LEU A 45 8.84 -7.19 -7.91
C LEU A 45 10.06 -6.26 -8.01
N VAL A 46 10.80 -6.14 -6.92
CA VAL A 46 11.98 -5.24 -6.86
C VAL A 46 13.05 -5.61 -7.89
N LYS A 47 13.09 -6.86 -8.33
CA LYS A 47 14.02 -7.34 -9.36
C LYS A 47 13.49 -7.22 -10.79
N GLY A 48 12.35 -6.54 -10.98
CA GLY A 48 11.81 -6.26 -12.31
C GLY A 48 10.85 -7.31 -12.86
N VAL A 49 10.58 -8.40 -12.14
CA VAL A 49 9.60 -9.42 -12.54
C VAL A 49 8.20 -8.91 -12.29
N LYS A 50 7.28 -9.22 -13.21
CA LYS A 50 5.85 -8.93 -13.08
C LYS A 50 5.09 -10.21 -12.80
N LEU A 51 4.19 -10.18 -11.82
CA LEU A 51 3.26 -11.26 -11.54
C LEU A 51 1.84 -10.73 -11.73
N GLN A 52 0.98 -11.54 -12.31
CA GLN A 52 -0.43 -11.18 -12.49
C GLN A 52 -1.31 -12.19 -11.78
N GLY A 53 -2.44 -11.74 -11.28
CA GLY A 53 -3.39 -12.62 -10.63
C GLY A 53 -4.39 -11.87 -9.78
N ILE A 54 -5.06 -12.61 -8.91
CA ILE A 54 -6.05 -12.09 -7.97
C ILE A 54 -5.51 -12.34 -6.57
N VAL A 55 -5.59 -11.32 -5.71
CA VAL A 55 -5.24 -11.46 -4.29
C VAL A 55 -6.34 -12.29 -3.62
N THR A 56 -5.99 -13.46 -3.11
CA THR A 56 -6.94 -14.33 -2.40
C THR A 56 -6.74 -14.32 -0.90
N TRP A 57 -5.55 -14.02 -0.45
CA TRP A 57 -5.19 -13.94 0.96
C TRP A 57 -3.97 -13.05 1.15
N PHE A 58 -3.82 -12.45 2.31
CA PHE A 58 -2.59 -11.76 2.70
C PHE A 58 -2.45 -11.74 4.21
N ASP A 59 -1.21 -11.61 4.67
CA ASP A 59 -0.88 -11.37 6.07
C ASP A 59 0.13 -10.23 6.19
N ASN A 60 0.78 -10.10 7.34
CA ASN A 60 1.75 -9.02 7.57
C ASN A 60 2.98 -9.10 6.67
N PHE A 61 3.30 -10.27 6.13
CA PHE A 61 4.57 -10.52 5.43
C PHE A 61 4.41 -10.95 3.99
N SER A 62 3.23 -11.46 3.62
CA SER A 62 3.05 -12.13 2.33
C SER A 62 1.67 -11.91 1.73
N ILE A 63 1.59 -12.15 0.44
CA ILE A 63 0.38 -12.03 -0.37
C ILE A 63 0.23 -13.31 -1.17
N LEU A 64 -0.96 -13.88 -1.19
CA LEU A 64 -1.26 -15.05 -2.00
C LEU A 64 -1.97 -14.60 -3.27
N LEU A 65 -1.33 -14.83 -4.41
CA LEU A 65 -1.89 -14.55 -5.73
C LEU A 65 -2.39 -15.84 -6.35
N ARG A 66 -3.54 -15.77 -6.98
CA ARG A 66 -4.10 -16.89 -7.75
C ARG A 66 -4.23 -16.49 -9.21
N ARG A 67 -3.75 -17.36 -10.09
CA ARG A 67 -3.91 -17.23 -11.53
C ARG A 67 -4.05 -18.61 -12.15
N ASP A 68 -5.06 -18.79 -13.00
CA ASP A 68 -5.30 -20.04 -13.74
C ASP A 68 -5.34 -21.29 -12.85
N GLY A 69 -5.98 -21.16 -11.68
CA GLY A 69 -6.12 -22.25 -10.72
C GLY A 69 -4.88 -22.54 -9.88
N GLN A 70 -3.79 -21.81 -10.08
CA GLN A 70 -2.55 -21.95 -9.30
C GLN A 70 -2.37 -20.79 -8.35
N SER A 71 -1.89 -21.09 -7.15
CA SER A 71 -1.59 -20.08 -6.13
C SER A 71 -0.08 -19.89 -5.97
N GLN A 72 0.33 -18.65 -5.83
CA GLN A 72 1.72 -18.28 -5.63
C GLN A 72 1.84 -17.38 -4.42
N LEU A 73 2.70 -17.76 -3.49
CA LEU A 73 2.98 -16.93 -2.32
C LEU A 73 4.07 -15.92 -2.66
N VAL A 74 3.76 -14.65 -2.43
CA VAL A 74 4.66 -13.53 -2.72
C VAL A 74 5.00 -12.83 -1.42
N TYR A 75 6.28 -12.73 -1.10
CA TYR A 75 6.72 -12.00 0.08
C TYR A 75 6.75 -10.50 -0.18
N LYS A 76 6.17 -9.74 0.73
CA LYS A 76 6.03 -8.28 0.59
C LYS A 76 7.38 -7.57 0.43
N HIS A 77 8.44 -8.08 1.06
CA HIS A 77 9.77 -7.45 0.92
C HIS A 77 10.32 -7.53 -0.50
N ALA A 78 9.82 -8.45 -1.31
CA ALA A 78 10.20 -8.57 -2.72
C ALA A 78 9.31 -7.75 -3.66
N VAL A 79 8.24 -7.14 -3.14
CA VAL A 79 7.28 -6.36 -3.94
C VAL A 79 7.70 -4.90 -3.97
N SER A 80 7.74 -4.30 -5.16
CA SER A 80 7.89 -2.85 -5.30
C SER A 80 6.55 -2.15 -5.34
N THR A 81 5.67 -2.55 -6.26
CA THR A 81 4.35 -1.92 -6.40
C THR A 81 3.28 -2.96 -6.73
N ILE A 82 2.02 -2.59 -6.44
CA ILE A 82 0.84 -3.37 -6.81
C ILE A 82 -0.10 -2.44 -7.58
N MET A 83 -0.46 -2.83 -8.79
CA MET A 83 -1.30 -2.04 -9.66
C MET A 83 -2.55 -2.83 -10.05
N PRO A 84 -3.75 -2.38 -9.64
CA PRO A 84 -5.00 -2.96 -10.14
C PRO A 84 -5.17 -2.69 -11.64
N GLY A 85 -5.81 -3.64 -12.33
CA GLY A 85 -6.09 -3.51 -13.76
C GLY A 85 -7.27 -2.62 -14.08
N GLN A 86 -7.96 -2.08 -13.09
CA GLN A 86 -9.13 -1.22 -13.24
C GLN A 86 -8.97 0.03 -12.37
N PRO A 87 -9.64 1.15 -12.73
CA PRO A 87 -9.61 2.34 -11.89
C PRO A 87 -10.22 2.06 -10.52
N ILE A 88 -9.61 2.62 -9.47
CA ILE A 88 -10.09 2.54 -8.10
C ILE A 88 -10.12 3.95 -7.54
N ASP A 89 -11.20 4.29 -6.83
CA ASP A 89 -11.31 5.59 -6.18
C ASP A 89 -10.30 5.68 -5.02
N ALA A 90 -9.29 6.53 -5.22
CA ALA A 90 -8.26 6.75 -4.22
C ALA A 90 -8.77 7.48 -2.98
N GLY A 91 -9.87 8.22 -3.11
CA GLY A 91 -10.44 9.01 -2.01
C GLY A 91 -10.99 8.17 -0.86
N GLN A 92 -11.24 6.88 -1.08
CA GLN A 92 -11.71 5.98 -0.02
C GLN A 92 -10.61 5.56 0.96
N PHE A 93 -9.35 5.82 0.65
CA PHE A 93 -8.24 5.42 1.49
C PHE A 93 -7.77 6.58 2.35
N GLU A 94 -7.58 6.32 3.63
CA GLU A 94 -7.09 7.30 4.59
C GLU A 94 -5.58 7.16 4.79
N SER A 95 -4.93 8.29 4.96
CA SER A 95 -3.53 8.32 5.35
C SER A 95 -3.40 8.14 6.85
N GLN A 96 -2.44 7.31 7.25
CA GLN A 96 -2.09 7.12 8.64
C GLN A 96 -0.65 7.57 8.86
N GLY A 97 -0.51 8.73 9.49
CA GLY A 97 0.78 9.18 9.97
C GLY A 97 1.21 8.42 11.22
N SER A 98 2.44 8.61 11.60
CA SER A 98 2.94 8.16 12.90
C SER A 98 2.17 8.83 14.04
N ASN A 99 2.18 8.19 15.21
CA ASN A 99 1.61 8.75 16.42
C ASN A 99 2.03 10.20 16.62
N ALA A 100 1.08 11.03 17.07
CA ALA A 100 1.21 12.49 17.23
C ALA A 100 2.41 12.95 18.08
N LYS A 101 3.12 12.04 18.72
CA LYS A 101 4.29 12.34 19.55
C LYS A 101 5.63 12.34 18.79
N GLN A 102 5.66 11.82 17.57
CA GLN A 102 6.86 11.81 16.74
C GLN A 102 6.49 12.27 15.33
N ARG A 103 6.84 13.50 15.02
CA ARG A 103 6.74 13.98 13.63
C ARG A 103 7.91 13.44 12.85
N LEU A 104 7.68 12.41 12.07
CA LEU A 104 8.69 11.92 11.15
C LEU A 104 8.76 12.86 9.94
N LEU A 105 9.98 13.12 9.48
CA LEU A 105 10.21 13.92 8.29
C LEU A 105 9.38 13.44 7.10
N GLN A 106 9.33 12.13 6.89
CA GLN A 106 8.56 11.55 5.78
C GLN A 106 7.07 11.86 5.88
N ASP A 107 6.49 11.86 7.09
CA ASP A 107 5.07 12.14 7.28
C ASP A 107 4.76 13.62 6.98
N VAL A 108 5.63 14.52 7.43
CA VAL A 108 5.51 15.96 7.14
C VAL A 108 5.61 16.20 5.64
N PHE A 109 6.62 15.62 5.01
CA PHE A 109 6.85 15.77 3.57
C PHE A 109 5.67 15.22 2.75
N LEU A 110 5.26 13.99 3.01
CA LEU A 110 4.15 13.36 2.29
C LEU A 110 2.82 14.08 2.54
N GLY A 111 2.59 14.55 3.76
CA GLY A 111 1.41 15.34 4.09
C GLY A 111 1.34 16.64 3.32
N ARG A 112 2.46 17.36 3.21
CA ARG A 112 2.52 18.61 2.44
C ARG A 112 2.36 18.39 0.94
N VAL A 113 3.00 17.36 0.41
CA VAL A 113 2.87 16.99 -1.00
C VAL A 113 1.41 16.62 -1.33
N ARG A 114 0.76 15.88 -0.45
CA ARG A 114 -0.64 15.50 -0.62
C ARG A 114 -1.57 16.70 -0.55
N GLN A 115 -1.40 17.60 0.43
CA GLN A 115 -2.20 18.80 0.57
C GLN A 115 -2.08 19.73 -0.64
N ALA A 116 -0.87 19.83 -1.19
CA ALA A 116 -0.61 20.66 -2.37
C ALA A 116 -1.11 20.02 -3.66
N GLU A 117 -1.57 18.77 -3.60
CA GLU A 117 -1.94 17.98 -4.79
C GLU A 117 -0.85 18.00 -5.85
N ALA A 118 0.40 18.03 -5.41
CA ALA A 118 1.56 18.13 -6.28
C ALA A 118 1.79 16.84 -7.02
N GLN A 119 2.09 16.95 -8.31
CA GLN A 119 2.60 15.85 -9.10
C GLN A 119 3.98 15.47 -8.58
N VAL A 120 4.25 14.20 -8.39
CA VAL A 120 5.56 13.72 -7.93
C VAL A 120 6.16 12.76 -8.94
N THR A 121 7.47 12.72 -8.97
CA THR A 121 8.25 11.67 -9.61
C THR A 121 8.88 10.83 -8.53
N MET A 122 8.60 9.53 -8.56
CA MET A 122 9.09 8.56 -7.60
C MET A 122 10.07 7.65 -8.30
N PHE A 123 11.32 7.60 -7.80
CA PHE A 123 12.35 6.72 -8.34
C PHE A 123 12.44 5.48 -7.45
N LEU A 124 12.34 4.32 -8.07
CA LEU A 124 12.42 3.04 -7.38
C LEU A 124 13.88 2.54 -7.36
N VAL A 125 14.17 1.65 -6.41
CA VAL A 125 15.53 1.09 -6.25
C VAL A 125 15.99 0.28 -7.47
N ASN A 126 15.04 -0.22 -8.29
CA ASN A 126 15.36 -0.93 -9.52
C ASN A 126 15.51 -0.02 -10.76
N GLY A 127 15.49 1.29 -10.56
CA GLY A 127 15.62 2.27 -11.65
C GLY A 127 14.33 2.65 -12.34
N VAL A 128 13.21 2.05 -12.00
CA VAL A 128 11.90 2.43 -12.54
C VAL A 128 11.49 3.79 -11.99
N MET A 129 10.88 4.60 -12.84
CA MET A 129 10.36 5.91 -12.50
C MET A 129 8.84 5.89 -12.58
N LEU A 130 8.17 6.33 -11.52
CA LEU A 130 6.73 6.47 -11.45
C LEU A 130 6.36 7.94 -11.30
N GLN A 131 5.24 8.33 -11.91
CA GLN A 131 4.71 9.68 -11.78
C GLN A 131 3.24 9.63 -11.37
N GLY A 132 2.83 10.59 -10.57
CA GLY A 132 1.45 10.72 -10.13
C GLY A 132 1.33 11.62 -8.92
N LYS A 133 0.17 11.57 -8.27
CA LYS A 133 -0.09 12.29 -7.03
C LYS A 133 -0.13 11.31 -5.86
N ILE A 134 0.35 11.74 -4.71
CA ILE A 134 0.22 10.97 -3.48
C ILE A 134 -1.22 11.10 -2.97
N ALA A 135 -2.00 10.05 -3.09
CA ALA A 135 -3.39 10.04 -2.64
C ALA A 135 -3.53 9.68 -1.17
N ALA A 136 -2.69 8.76 -0.69
CA ALA A 136 -2.66 8.32 0.69
C ALA A 136 -1.30 7.72 1.02
N TYR A 137 -1.00 7.56 2.30
CA TYR A 137 0.23 6.92 2.75
C TYR A 137 0.05 6.37 4.16
N ASP A 138 0.89 5.40 4.51
CA ASP A 138 1.03 4.90 5.88
C ASP A 138 2.52 4.74 6.21
N LEU A 139 2.85 4.01 7.28
CA LEU A 139 4.24 3.79 7.68
C LEU A 139 5.06 3.04 6.63
N PHE A 140 4.42 2.18 5.84
CA PHE A 140 5.12 1.24 4.96
C PHE A 140 4.87 1.47 3.48
N CYS A 141 3.79 2.17 3.14
CA CYS A 141 3.30 2.27 1.77
C CYS A 141 2.85 3.67 1.41
N MET A 142 2.81 3.92 0.13
CA MET A 142 2.20 5.13 -0.46
C MET A 142 1.26 4.69 -1.59
N LEU A 143 0.14 5.38 -1.71
CA LEU A 143 -0.79 5.18 -2.81
C LEU A 143 -0.59 6.30 -3.82
N LEU A 144 -0.15 5.93 -5.01
CA LEU A 144 0.08 6.84 -6.12
C LEU A 144 -1.13 6.79 -7.04
N GLU A 145 -1.65 7.95 -7.43
CA GLU A 145 -2.78 8.06 -8.37
C GLU A 145 -2.36 8.79 -9.62
N ARG A 146 -2.76 8.24 -10.77
CA ARG A 146 -2.59 8.87 -12.06
C ARG A 146 -3.75 8.50 -12.97
N ASP A 147 -4.45 9.50 -13.49
CA ASP A 147 -5.54 9.32 -14.47
C ASP A 147 -6.61 8.31 -14.03
N GLY A 148 -6.95 8.32 -12.73
CA GLY A 148 -7.94 7.41 -12.15
C GLY A 148 -7.41 6.03 -11.77
N TYR A 149 -6.18 5.70 -12.15
CA TYR A 149 -5.53 4.45 -11.75
C TYR A 149 -4.68 4.67 -10.50
N VAL A 150 -4.69 3.69 -9.62
CA VAL A 150 -3.90 3.71 -8.40
C VAL A 150 -2.82 2.63 -8.43
N GLN A 151 -1.72 2.91 -7.75
CA GLN A 151 -0.62 1.98 -7.60
C GLN A 151 -0.08 2.09 -6.17
N LEU A 152 -0.10 0.97 -5.46
CA LEU A 152 0.47 0.91 -4.11
C LEU A 152 1.97 0.71 -4.23
N ALA A 153 2.75 1.63 -3.68
CA ALA A 153 4.20 1.55 -3.66
C ALA A 153 4.68 1.30 -2.25
N TYR A 154 5.52 0.28 -2.09
CA TYR A 154 6.18 0.01 -0.81
C TYR A 154 7.37 0.93 -0.63
N LYS A 155 7.47 1.57 0.53
CA LYS A 155 8.55 2.53 0.83
C LYS A 155 9.93 1.90 0.72
N HIS A 156 10.08 0.61 1.05
CA HIS A 156 11.36 -0.09 0.96
C HIS A 156 11.88 -0.20 -0.49
N ALA A 157 11.00 -0.04 -1.48
CA ALA A 157 11.38 -0.09 -2.89
C ALA A 157 11.60 1.30 -3.51
N VAL A 158 11.33 2.37 -2.75
CA VAL A 158 11.45 3.74 -3.22
C VAL A 158 12.80 4.32 -2.79
N SER A 159 13.54 4.87 -3.74
CA SER A 159 14.79 5.56 -3.44
C SER A 159 14.60 7.06 -3.22
N THR A 160 13.85 7.74 -4.10
CA THR A 160 13.61 9.18 -3.98
C THR A 160 12.21 9.55 -4.42
N ILE A 161 11.71 10.66 -3.88
CA ILE A 161 10.44 11.28 -4.28
C ILE A 161 10.72 12.77 -4.54
N GLN A 162 10.38 13.24 -5.73
CA GLN A 162 10.57 14.63 -6.11
C GLN A 162 9.25 15.25 -6.55
N PRO A 163 8.73 16.26 -5.81
CA PRO A 163 7.58 17.03 -6.27
C PRO A 163 7.95 17.89 -7.49
N ALA A 164 7.00 18.05 -8.40
CA ALA A 164 7.18 18.91 -9.57
C ALA A 164 7.19 20.40 -9.21
N THR A 165 6.56 20.76 -8.09
CA THR A 165 6.52 22.13 -7.57
C THR A 165 7.15 22.17 -6.18
N PRO A 166 7.80 23.28 -5.80
CA PRO A 166 8.37 23.40 -4.46
C PRO A 166 7.30 23.20 -3.38
N VAL A 167 7.66 22.48 -2.34
CA VAL A 167 6.81 22.25 -1.17
C VAL A 167 7.48 22.90 0.03
N ASP A 168 6.76 23.81 0.71
CA ASP A 168 7.29 24.52 1.86
C ASP A 168 7.12 23.68 3.13
N LEU A 169 8.23 23.35 3.76
CA LEU A 169 8.28 22.58 5.00
C LEU A 169 8.65 23.44 6.22
N SER A 170 8.90 24.73 6.01
CA SER A 170 9.46 25.61 7.06
C SER A 170 8.55 25.79 8.26
N GLU A 171 7.24 25.89 8.04
CA GLU A 171 6.28 26.12 9.13
C GLU A 171 6.21 24.95 10.13
N ASP A 172 6.50 23.75 9.68
CA ASP A 172 6.39 22.55 10.53
C ASP A 172 7.62 22.32 11.41
N TRP A 173 8.75 22.96 11.09
CA TRP A 173 9.98 22.83 11.86
C TRP A 173 10.14 23.89 12.95
N ASP A 174 9.54 25.06 12.74
CA ASP A 174 9.67 26.21 13.65
C ASP A 174 8.84 26.05 14.93
N GLU A 175 7.86 25.16 14.97
CA GLU A 175 7.02 24.91 16.14
C GLU A 175 7.67 24.04 17.21
N ASP A 176 8.71 23.29 16.88
CA ASP A 176 9.34 22.35 17.82
C ASP A 176 10.59 22.92 18.53
N ASP A 177 11.03 24.13 18.19
CA ASP A 177 12.20 24.77 18.80
C ASP A 177 11.87 25.73 19.96
N ASN A 178 10.67 25.67 20.49
CA ASN A 178 10.27 26.43 21.69
C ASN A 178 9.96 25.51 22.87
#